data_e7cb63b61fd6f660ccfd1d3489af37e4
#
_entry.id   e7cb63b61fd6f660ccfd1d3489af37e4
#
_cell.length_a   1.000
_cell.length_b   1.000
_cell.length_c   1.000
_cell.angle_alpha   90.00
_cell.angle_beta   90.00
_cell.angle_gamma   90.00
#
_symmetry.space_group_name_H-M   'P 1'
#
loop_
_entity.id
_entity.type
_entity.pdbx_description
1 polymer ?
#
loop_
_entity_poly.entity_id
_entity_poly.type
_entity_poly.pdbx_seq_one_letter_code
_entity_poly.pdbx_strand_id
1 'polypeptide(L)'
;MTKRKYERGSEWRQWDLHVHSPASFHWGGVRFEPGGIDSEKNRELIDEMIAALNQAKPAVYAVMDYWTFDGWFALKKRLKEAGSPQLQKTIFAGIELRLAAPTTCRLNAHVLFSDEVPDQVLHDFKSTLEVEIIKSSLSDNALMELARTISEDILKVHGIKKADVEHDDQKALLAGAMVAEINCESYKKAIEKVPKGQAIGFMPYDTSDGLAEVKWQEHYAFFLGLFRSSPIFETRNIDRRCAFVGDETPGNAKWFKSFQSALGFPKLAVSGSDAHCFVGQSGDNDKRGYGDFPSSKITWIKADPTFLGLCQAIREPSKRSFIGAKPPKLEE
;
A
#
# COMPACT_ATOMS: atom_id res chain seq x y z
N MET A 1 15.55 -9.81 -17.58
CA MET A 1 14.95 -10.72 -16.57
C MET A 1 14.49 -11.98 -17.28
N THR A 2 15.01 -13.14 -16.88
CA THR A 2 14.56 -14.45 -17.41
C THR A 2 13.14 -14.69 -16.88
N LYS A 3 12.15 -14.81 -17.77
CA LYS A 3 10.78 -15.18 -17.39
C LYS A 3 10.82 -16.51 -16.62
N ARG A 4 10.50 -16.49 -15.32
CA ARG A 4 10.34 -17.70 -14.55
C ARG A 4 9.15 -18.48 -15.14
N LYS A 5 9.38 -19.70 -15.58
CA LYS A 5 8.34 -20.60 -16.09
C LYS A 5 7.70 -21.28 -14.87
N TYR A 6 6.44 -20.99 -14.59
CA TYR A 6 5.69 -21.66 -13.52
C TYR A 6 5.10 -22.95 -14.06
N GLU A 7 5.70 -24.09 -13.68
CA GLU A 7 5.40 -25.40 -14.28
C GLU A 7 4.04 -25.99 -13.89
N ARG A 8 3.43 -25.51 -12.79
CA ARG A 8 2.21 -26.10 -12.22
C ARG A 8 0.95 -25.22 -12.33
N GLY A 9 0.97 -24.15 -13.11
CA GLY A 9 -0.16 -23.23 -13.21
C GLY A 9 -0.44 -22.47 -11.92
N SER A 10 -1.68 -22.07 -11.68
CA SER A 10 -2.02 -21.25 -10.52
C SER A 10 -2.14 -22.07 -9.24
N GLU A 11 -1.18 -21.91 -8.33
CA GLU A 11 -1.17 -22.47 -6.99
C GLU A 11 -1.54 -21.41 -5.96
N TRP A 12 -2.04 -21.84 -4.80
CA TRP A 12 -2.23 -20.94 -3.66
C TRP A 12 -0.88 -20.50 -3.10
N ARG A 13 -0.59 -19.20 -3.14
CA ARG A 13 0.60 -18.58 -2.57
C ARG A 13 0.22 -17.45 -1.64
N GLN A 14 1.06 -17.20 -0.65
CA GLN A 14 0.91 -16.02 0.21
C GLN A 14 1.34 -14.77 -0.55
N TRP A 15 0.54 -13.72 -0.46
CA TRP A 15 0.81 -12.42 -1.05
C TRP A 15 0.68 -11.34 0.03
N ASP A 16 1.68 -10.52 0.17
CA ASP A 16 1.70 -9.40 1.10
C ASP A 16 1.78 -8.09 0.30
N LEU A 17 0.61 -7.53 0.02
CA LEU A 17 0.49 -6.35 -0.84
C LEU A 17 0.59 -5.02 -0.08
N HIS A 18 1.06 -5.06 1.18
CA HIS A 18 1.22 -3.89 2.02
C HIS A 18 2.43 -4.04 2.93
N VAL A 19 3.59 -3.62 2.44
CA VAL A 19 4.83 -3.53 3.22
C VAL A 19 5.55 -2.22 2.92
N HIS A 20 6.32 -1.73 3.89
CA HIS A 20 7.13 -0.54 3.74
C HIS A 20 8.61 -0.86 3.59
N SER A 21 9.39 0.12 3.15
CA SER A 21 10.85 0.08 3.08
C SER A 21 11.48 1.12 4.01
N PRO A 22 12.81 1.11 4.18
CA PRO A 22 13.53 2.16 4.90
C PRO A 22 13.35 3.59 4.35
N ALA A 23 12.80 3.75 3.15
CA ALA A 23 12.45 5.05 2.58
C ALA A 23 11.19 5.65 3.18
N SER A 24 10.32 4.84 3.78
CA SER A 24 9.08 5.31 4.41
C SER A 24 9.34 6.11 5.68
N PHE A 25 8.64 7.23 5.86
CA PHE A 25 8.76 8.02 7.10
C PHE A 25 8.24 7.28 8.34
N HIS A 26 7.39 6.28 8.17
CA HIS A 26 6.88 5.40 9.24
C HIS A 26 7.77 4.18 9.52
N TRP A 27 8.89 4.03 8.80
CA TRP A 27 9.77 2.88 9.03
C TRP A 27 10.28 2.82 10.48
N GLY A 28 10.09 1.68 11.13
CA GLY A 28 10.43 1.47 12.54
C GLY A 28 11.90 1.13 12.82
N GLY A 29 12.69 0.88 11.77
CA GLY A 29 14.13 0.62 11.85
C GLY A 29 14.98 1.82 11.43
N VAL A 30 16.21 1.54 10.99
CA VAL A 30 17.09 2.57 10.40
C VAL A 30 16.51 3.00 9.06
N ARG A 31 16.28 4.30 8.89
CA ARG A 31 15.77 4.90 7.67
C ARG A 31 16.86 5.28 6.70
N PHE A 32 16.49 5.48 5.45
CA PHE A 32 17.38 6.04 4.46
C PHE A 32 17.91 7.40 4.90
N GLU A 33 19.19 7.61 4.67
CA GLU A 33 19.80 8.93 4.71
C GLU A 33 19.68 9.62 3.34
N PRO A 34 19.82 10.96 3.26
CA PRO A 34 19.87 11.68 2.00
C PRO A 34 20.93 11.11 1.05
N GLY A 35 20.64 11.11 -0.25
CA GLY A 35 21.56 10.61 -1.27
C GLY A 35 21.10 9.31 -1.96
N GLY A 36 19.97 8.75 -1.55
CA GLY A 36 19.41 7.55 -2.17
C GLY A 36 20.37 6.37 -2.10
N ILE A 37 20.40 5.52 -3.13
CA ILE A 37 21.26 4.32 -3.16
C ILE A 37 22.76 4.65 -3.38
N ASP A 38 23.11 5.90 -3.67
CA ASP A 38 24.53 6.30 -3.76
C ASP A 38 25.20 6.35 -2.38
N SER A 39 24.40 6.43 -1.30
CA SER A 39 24.87 6.17 0.06
C SER A 39 25.15 4.68 0.26
N GLU A 40 26.32 4.36 0.81
CA GLU A 40 26.71 2.97 1.17
C GLU A 40 25.72 2.38 2.19
N LYS A 41 25.33 3.16 3.19
CA LYS A 41 24.37 2.77 4.21
C LYS A 41 23.00 2.39 3.63
N ASN A 42 22.48 3.18 2.68
CA ASN A 42 21.22 2.87 2.03
C ASN A 42 21.31 1.62 1.15
N ARG A 43 22.50 1.38 0.56
CA ARG A 43 22.78 0.15 -0.19
C ARG A 43 22.75 -1.07 0.73
N GLU A 44 23.38 -0.99 1.91
CA GLU A 44 23.34 -2.05 2.93
C GLU A 44 21.91 -2.33 3.39
N LEU A 45 21.11 -1.28 3.65
CA LEU A 45 19.69 -1.43 4.02
C LEU A 45 18.86 -2.12 2.93
N ILE A 46 19.15 -1.89 1.66
CA ILE A 46 18.48 -2.61 0.56
C ILE A 46 18.93 -4.08 0.50
N ASP A 47 20.20 -4.39 0.78
CA ASP A 47 20.66 -5.77 0.84
C ASP A 47 20.01 -6.52 2.02
N GLU A 48 19.85 -5.89 3.18
CA GLU A 48 19.07 -6.41 4.31
C GLU A 48 17.60 -6.61 3.94
N MET A 49 16.98 -5.66 3.23
CA MET A 49 15.62 -5.76 2.73
C MET A 49 15.46 -6.98 1.82
N ILE A 50 16.36 -7.19 0.86
CA ILE A 50 16.33 -8.35 -0.04
C ILE A 50 16.45 -9.66 0.75
N ALA A 51 17.34 -9.71 1.72
CA ALA A 51 17.52 -10.88 2.58
C ALA A 51 16.25 -11.19 3.39
N ALA A 52 15.64 -10.18 4.01
CA ALA A 52 14.41 -10.32 4.79
C ALA A 52 13.22 -10.77 3.92
N LEU A 53 13.05 -10.17 2.73
CA LEU A 53 12.03 -10.57 1.77
C LEU A 53 12.20 -12.03 1.35
N ASN A 54 13.44 -12.46 1.06
CA ASN A 54 13.73 -13.85 0.66
C ASN A 54 13.44 -14.84 1.79
N GLN A 55 13.71 -14.47 3.04
CA GLN A 55 13.49 -15.30 4.21
C GLN A 55 12.00 -15.45 4.55
N ALA A 56 11.20 -14.39 4.36
CA ALA A 56 9.78 -14.41 4.66
C ALA A 56 8.98 -15.30 3.70
N LYS A 57 7.79 -15.76 4.15
CA LYS A 57 6.99 -16.75 3.41
C LYS A 57 6.30 -16.24 2.15
N PRO A 58 5.76 -15.01 2.09
CA PRO A 58 5.06 -14.55 0.91
C PRO A 58 5.90 -14.65 -0.36
N ALA A 59 5.24 -15.00 -1.47
CA ALA A 59 5.87 -15.10 -2.79
C ALA A 59 5.87 -13.76 -3.53
N VAL A 60 4.95 -12.86 -3.16
CA VAL A 60 4.74 -11.56 -3.78
C VAL A 60 4.58 -10.51 -2.70
N TYR A 61 5.17 -9.34 -2.95
CA TYR A 61 5.03 -8.15 -2.12
C TYR A 61 4.70 -6.92 -2.94
N ALA A 62 4.13 -5.90 -2.29
CA ALA A 62 4.09 -4.56 -2.83
C ALA A 62 4.67 -3.58 -1.81
N VAL A 63 5.63 -2.78 -2.25
CA VAL A 63 6.26 -1.74 -1.43
C VAL A 63 5.39 -0.51 -1.48
N MET A 64 4.78 -0.15 -0.34
CA MET A 64 3.77 0.91 -0.18
C MET A 64 4.30 2.08 0.65
N ASP A 65 5.48 2.59 0.29
CA ASP A 65 6.03 3.73 1.03
C ASP A 65 5.11 4.95 0.93
N TYR A 66 4.97 5.68 2.04
CA TYR A 66 4.21 6.92 2.07
C TYR A 66 4.87 7.98 1.18
N TRP A 67 4.11 8.58 0.29
CA TRP A 67 4.47 9.76 -0.51
C TRP A 67 5.60 9.57 -1.52
N THR A 68 6.27 8.42 -1.57
CA THR A 68 7.48 8.22 -2.37
C THR A 68 7.57 6.84 -3.00
N PHE A 69 8.34 6.73 -4.07
CA PHE A 69 8.78 5.47 -4.69
C PHE A 69 10.27 5.20 -4.44
N ASP A 70 10.93 5.92 -3.53
CA ASP A 70 12.37 5.85 -3.37
C ASP A 70 12.86 4.46 -2.96
N GLY A 71 12.10 3.76 -2.11
CA GLY A 71 12.39 2.36 -1.75
C GLY A 71 12.35 1.43 -2.95
N TRP A 72 11.36 1.60 -3.82
CA TRP A 72 11.26 0.84 -5.07
C TRP A 72 12.41 1.18 -6.02
N PHE A 73 12.71 2.46 -6.24
CA PHE A 73 13.79 2.87 -7.13
C PHE A 73 15.16 2.39 -6.63
N ALA A 74 15.40 2.47 -5.32
CA ALA A 74 16.60 1.96 -4.68
C ALA A 74 16.75 0.45 -4.88
N LEU A 75 15.69 -0.33 -4.61
CA LEU A 75 15.68 -1.77 -4.85
C LEU A 75 15.96 -2.10 -6.32
N LYS A 76 15.27 -1.45 -7.24
CA LYS A 76 15.41 -1.67 -8.68
C LYS A 76 16.82 -1.32 -9.20
N LYS A 77 17.42 -0.25 -8.68
CA LYS A 77 18.81 0.14 -8.99
C LYS A 77 19.77 -0.90 -8.45
N ARG A 78 19.63 -1.30 -7.18
CA ARG A 78 20.50 -2.28 -6.53
C ARG A 78 20.51 -3.62 -7.25
N LEU A 79 19.35 -4.11 -7.66
CA LEU A 79 19.22 -5.38 -8.40
C LEU A 79 19.93 -5.40 -9.77
N LYS A 80 20.31 -4.24 -10.32
CA LYS A 80 21.08 -4.11 -11.56
C LYS A 80 22.59 -4.02 -11.33
N GLU A 81 23.01 -3.76 -10.10
CA GLU A 81 24.42 -3.62 -9.75
C GLU A 81 25.13 -4.96 -9.65
N ALA A 82 26.41 -4.99 -9.97
CA ALA A 82 27.27 -6.17 -9.74
C ALA A 82 27.35 -6.45 -8.23
N GLY A 83 27.31 -7.74 -7.86
CA GLY A 83 27.34 -8.15 -6.46
C GLY A 83 26.06 -7.93 -5.68
N SER A 84 24.94 -7.56 -6.34
CA SER A 84 23.62 -7.50 -5.69
C SER A 84 23.19 -8.88 -5.19
N PRO A 85 22.60 -8.99 -3.98
CA PRO A 85 21.91 -10.20 -3.57
C PRO A 85 20.81 -10.59 -4.56
N GLN A 86 20.62 -11.89 -4.79
CA GLN A 86 19.56 -12.36 -5.67
C GLN A 86 18.20 -12.25 -4.99
N LEU A 87 17.28 -11.48 -5.55
CA LEU A 87 15.88 -11.45 -5.12
C LEU A 87 15.12 -12.67 -5.68
N GLN A 88 14.49 -13.44 -4.78
CA GLN A 88 13.74 -14.64 -5.11
C GLN A 88 12.22 -14.43 -5.14
N LYS A 89 11.76 -13.23 -4.86
CA LYS A 89 10.36 -12.83 -4.74
C LYS A 89 9.93 -11.93 -5.89
N THR A 90 8.63 -11.86 -6.13
CA THR A 90 8.06 -10.82 -7.00
C THR A 90 7.73 -9.61 -6.14
N ILE A 91 8.17 -8.43 -6.58
CA ILE A 91 7.89 -7.17 -5.90
C ILE A 91 7.21 -6.22 -6.88
N PHE A 92 6.12 -5.59 -6.44
CA PHE A 92 5.46 -4.52 -7.17
C PHE A 92 5.83 -3.16 -6.57
N ALA A 93 5.93 -2.15 -7.41
CA ALA A 93 5.90 -0.77 -6.97
C ALA A 93 4.52 -0.45 -6.40
N GLY A 94 4.48 0.33 -5.35
CA GLY A 94 3.27 0.86 -4.77
C GLY A 94 3.52 2.18 -4.07
N ILE A 95 2.47 2.85 -3.69
CA ILE A 95 2.51 4.08 -2.90
C ILE A 95 1.32 4.12 -1.96
N GLU A 96 1.56 4.52 -0.72
CA GLU A 96 0.52 4.84 0.23
C GLU A 96 0.33 6.35 0.34
N LEU A 97 -0.91 6.77 0.31
CA LEU A 97 -1.35 8.15 0.32
C LEU A 97 -2.42 8.34 1.38
N ARG A 98 -2.62 9.58 1.82
CA ARG A 98 -3.79 9.99 2.59
C ARG A 98 -4.64 10.90 1.73
N LEU A 99 -5.93 10.61 1.61
CA LEU A 99 -6.86 11.42 0.83
C LEU A 99 -7.59 12.41 1.73
N ALA A 100 -7.75 13.64 1.26
CA ALA A 100 -8.68 14.58 1.87
C ALA A 100 -10.10 14.00 1.80
N ALA A 101 -10.70 13.74 2.95
CA ALA A 101 -11.97 13.06 3.07
C ALA A 101 -12.86 13.68 4.15
N PRO A 102 -14.19 13.61 3.98
CA PRO A 102 -15.14 14.08 4.99
C PRO A 102 -15.26 13.05 6.14
N THR A 103 -14.22 12.95 6.94
CA THR A 103 -14.12 12.00 8.07
C THR A 103 -13.39 12.65 9.22
N THR A 104 -13.56 12.10 10.43
CA THR A 104 -12.85 12.53 11.64
C THR A 104 -11.50 11.84 11.84
N CYS A 105 -11.22 10.82 11.05
CA CYS A 105 -9.93 10.14 10.97
C CYS A 105 -9.26 10.41 9.63
N ARG A 106 -8.10 9.85 9.39
CA ARG A 106 -7.44 9.86 8.09
C ARG A 106 -8.12 8.88 7.15
N LEU A 107 -7.96 9.06 5.86
CA LEU A 107 -8.35 8.07 4.85
C LEU A 107 -7.13 7.68 4.03
N ASN A 108 -6.61 6.49 4.25
CA ASN A 108 -5.51 5.97 3.46
C ASN A 108 -6.02 5.40 2.13
N ALA A 109 -5.18 5.51 1.10
CA ALA A 109 -5.40 4.93 -0.21
C ALA A 109 -4.06 4.46 -0.78
N HIS A 110 -4.07 3.34 -1.48
CA HIS A 110 -2.90 2.74 -2.07
C HIS A 110 -3.04 2.65 -3.58
N VAL A 111 -1.93 2.63 -4.28
CA VAL A 111 -1.88 2.29 -5.71
C VAL A 111 -0.75 1.31 -5.93
N LEU A 112 -1.06 0.21 -6.60
CA LEU A 112 -0.13 -0.81 -7.07
C LEU A 112 0.20 -0.57 -8.53
N PHE A 113 1.44 -0.80 -8.92
CA PHE A 113 1.89 -0.67 -10.29
C PHE A 113 2.51 -1.97 -10.79
N SER A 114 2.34 -2.24 -12.08
CA SER A 114 3.04 -3.33 -12.75
C SER A 114 4.55 -3.16 -12.62
N ASP A 115 5.27 -4.26 -12.43
CA ASP A 115 6.73 -4.30 -12.46
C ASP A 115 7.33 -3.94 -13.85
N GLU A 116 6.50 -3.91 -14.89
CA GLU A 116 6.86 -3.50 -16.25
C GLU A 116 6.69 -1.98 -16.48
N VAL A 117 6.11 -1.23 -15.52
CA VAL A 117 5.86 0.20 -15.68
C VAL A 117 7.20 0.97 -15.74
N PRO A 118 7.39 1.87 -16.73
CA PRO A 118 8.57 2.74 -16.75
C PRO A 118 8.65 3.66 -15.54
N ASP A 119 9.86 3.93 -15.04
CA ASP A 119 10.08 4.82 -13.90
C ASP A 119 9.47 6.21 -14.12
N GLN A 120 9.50 6.72 -15.38
CA GLN A 120 8.88 8.00 -15.73
C GLN A 120 7.38 8.03 -15.42
N VAL A 121 6.66 6.93 -15.63
CA VAL A 121 5.22 6.83 -15.32
C VAL A 121 4.96 6.99 -13.82
N LEU A 122 5.84 6.45 -12.96
CA LEU A 122 5.74 6.63 -11.50
C LEU A 122 6.01 8.10 -11.10
N HIS A 123 6.99 8.75 -11.75
CA HIS A 123 7.24 10.18 -11.54
C HIS A 123 6.06 11.05 -12.00
N ASP A 124 5.49 10.75 -13.17
CA ASP A 124 4.33 11.46 -13.72
C ASP A 124 3.09 11.26 -12.84
N PHE A 125 2.90 10.04 -12.32
CA PHE A 125 1.85 9.74 -11.35
C PHE A 125 2.02 10.62 -10.10
N LYS A 126 3.20 10.60 -9.45
CA LYS A 126 3.48 11.41 -8.25
C LYS A 126 3.26 12.90 -8.51
N SER A 127 3.74 13.42 -9.63
CA SER A 127 3.60 14.85 -9.99
C SER A 127 2.16 15.26 -10.34
N THR A 128 1.27 14.32 -10.63
CA THR A 128 -0.16 14.58 -10.87
C THR A 128 -0.94 14.73 -9.57
N LEU A 129 -0.45 14.15 -8.46
CA LEU A 129 -1.08 14.26 -7.16
C LEU A 129 -0.95 15.68 -6.61
N GLU A 130 -2.06 16.25 -6.11
CA GLU A 130 -2.11 17.58 -5.54
C GLU A 130 -2.24 17.51 -4.01
N VAL A 131 -1.34 18.18 -3.30
CA VAL A 131 -1.44 18.33 -1.83
C VAL A 131 -2.55 19.34 -1.52
N GLU A 132 -3.56 18.92 -0.74
CA GLU A 132 -4.86 19.59 -0.63
C GLU A 132 -4.77 21.06 -0.18
N ILE A 133 -4.01 21.37 0.85
CA ILE A 133 -3.96 22.73 1.42
C ILE A 133 -3.20 23.69 0.52
N ILE A 134 -2.01 23.30 0.07
CA ILE A 134 -1.10 24.19 -0.67
C ILE A 134 -1.33 24.16 -2.19
N LYS A 135 -2.18 23.25 -2.68
CA LYS A 135 -2.52 23.10 -4.10
C LYS A 135 -1.31 22.91 -5.02
N SER A 136 -0.24 22.35 -4.51
CA SER A 136 0.98 22.05 -5.25
C SER A 136 1.09 20.55 -5.54
N SER A 137 1.81 20.19 -6.61
CA SER A 137 2.12 18.80 -6.92
C SER A 137 2.91 18.15 -5.79
N LEU A 138 2.60 16.89 -5.49
CA LEU A 138 3.28 16.11 -4.45
C LEU A 138 4.79 16.01 -4.71
N SER A 139 5.56 16.60 -3.82
CA SER A 139 7.02 16.58 -3.79
C SER A 139 7.51 16.80 -2.37
N ASP A 140 8.78 16.55 -2.11
CA ASP A 140 9.37 16.81 -0.81
C ASP A 140 9.30 18.30 -0.46
N ASN A 141 9.53 19.18 -1.46
CA ASN A 141 9.37 20.63 -1.28
C ASN A 141 7.93 21.01 -0.92
N ALA A 142 6.93 20.41 -1.56
CA ALA A 142 5.53 20.63 -1.23
C ALA A 142 5.19 20.18 0.20
N LEU A 143 5.72 19.05 0.64
CA LEU A 143 5.52 18.57 2.02
C LEU A 143 6.21 19.51 3.04
N MET A 144 7.42 19.99 2.76
CA MET A 144 8.10 20.96 3.61
C MET A 144 7.38 22.30 3.65
N GLU A 145 6.89 22.80 2.51
CA GLU A 145 6.08 24.00 2.40
C GLU A 145 4.80 23.87 3.24
N LEU A 146 4.06 22.77 3.08
CA LEU A 146 2.88 22.47 3.88
C LEU A 146 3.19 22.55 5.37
N ALA A 147 4.25 21.87 5.84
CA ALA A 147 4.65 21.89 7.25
C ALA A 147 4.88 23.29 7.79
N ARG A 148 5.47 24.16 6.99
CA ARG A 148 5.74 25.56 7.36
C ARG A 148 4.48 26.43 7.42
N THR A 149 3.39 26.04 6.76
CA THR A 149 2.09 26.74 6.85
C THR A 149 1.25 26.31 8.04
N ILE A 150 1.53 25.13 8.64
CA ILE A 150 0.72 24.56 9.72
C ILE A 150 0.95 25.31 11.04
N SER A 151 -0.12 25.45 11.81
CA SER A 151 -0.06 26.07 13.13
C SER A 151 0.72 25.24 14.13
N GLU A 152 1.29 25.91 15.12
CA GLU A 152 2.05 25.26 16.20
C GLU A 152 1.21 24.22 16.96
N ASP A 153 -0.08 24.47 17.15
CA ASP A 153 -0.97 23.57 17.89
C ASP A 153 -1.15 22.24 17.17
N ILE A 154 -1.26 22.23 15.85
CA ILE A 154 -1.32 21.00 15.06
C ILE A 154 0.02 20.27 15.11
N LEU A 155 1.13 20.96 14.97
CA LEU A 155 2.47 20.36 15.05
C LEU A 155 2.74 19.72 16.43
N LYS A 156 2.27 20.35 17.51
CA LYS A 156 2.37 19.81 18.88
C LYS A 156 1.67 18.46 19.06
N VAL A 157 0.54 18.23 18.38
CA VAL A 157 -0.15 16.92 18.40
C VAL A 157 0.79 15.80 17.92
N HIS A 158 1.71 16.13 17.02
CA HIS A 158 2.72 15.21 16.48
C HIS A 158 4.07 15.28 17.20
N GLY A 159 4.15 16.00 18.31
CA GLY A 159 5.39 16.16 19.08
C GLY A 159 6.47 17.02 18.40
N ILE A 160 6.08 17.85 17.40
CA ILE A 160 6.98 18.66 16.60
C ILE A 160 6.86 20.13 17.01
N LYS A 161 7.99 20.82 17.13
CA LYS A 161 8.03 22.27 17.44
C LYS A 161 8.05 23.07 16.14
N LYS A 162 7.34 24.20 16.11
CA LYS A 162 7.29 25.10 14.94
C LYS A 162 8.67 25.61 14.55
N ALA A 163 9.51 26.00 15.52
CA ALA A 163 10.87 26.43 15.28
C ALA A 163 11.74 25.36 14.59
N ASP A 164 11.54 24.09 14.91
CA ASP A 164 12.27 22.99 14.27
C ASP A 164 11.91 22.89 12.78
N VAL A 165 10.62 23.04 12.44
CA VAL A 165 10.11 22.99 11.05
C VAL A 165 10.62 24.17 10.22
N GLU A 166 10.83 25.33 10.85
CA GLU A 166 11.32 26.53 10.16
C GLU A 166 12.80 26.47 9.78
N HIS A 167 13.60 25.73 10.57
CA HIS A 167 15.06 25.74 10.46
C HIS A 167 15.69 24.39 10.04
N ASP A 168 14.90 23.31 9.99
CA ASP A 168 15.36 21.96 9.67
C ASP A 168 14.47 21.32 8.60
N ASP A 169 15.01 21.16 7.38
CA ASP A 169 14.28 20.61 6.24
C ASP A 169 13.87 19.15 6.48
N GLN A 170 14.64 18.35 7.19
CA GLN A 170 14.28 16.96 7.49
C GLN A 170 13.10 16.90 8.46
N LYS A 171 13.06 17.77 9.46
CA LYS A 171 11.92 17.88 10.38
C LYS A 171 10.71 18.48 9.68
N ALA A 172 10.90 19.44 8.77
CA ALA A 172 9.81 19.98 7.95
C ALA A 172 9.23 18.88 7.04
N LEU A 173 10.05 18.09 6.37
CA LEU A 173 9.62 16.99 5.53
C LEU A 173 8.84 15.94 6.35
N LEU A 174 9.35 15.54 7.51
CA LEU A 174 8.66 14.62 8.41
C LEU A 174 7.31 15.15 8.87
N ALA A 175 7.26 16.42 9.30
CA ALA A 175 6.03 17.08 9.72
C ALA A 175 5.00 17.14 8.58
N GLY A 176 5.43 17.54 7.38
CA GLY A 176 4.60 17.56 6.19
C GLY A 176 4.06 16.17 5.83
N ALA A 177 4.91 15.15 5.88
CA ALA A 177 4.50 13.77 5.64
C ALA A 177 3.48 13.26 6.66
N MET A 178 3.52 13.74 7.91
CA MET A 178 2.55 13.37 8.95
C MET A 178 1.17 13.98 8.75
N VAL A 179 1.07 15.17 8.12
CA VAL A 179 -0.17 15.95 8.05
C VAL A 179 -0.73 16.10 6.64
N ALA A 180 0.04 15.74 5.60
CA ALA A 180 -0.39 15.88 4.23
C ALA A 180 -1.62 15.03 3.91
N GLU A 181 -2.46 15.61 3.06
CA GLU A 181 -3.58 14.93 2.41
C GLU A 181 -3.59 15.28 0.93
N ILE A 182 -3.95 14.32 0.10
CA ILE A 182 -4.03 14.45 -1.35
C ILE A 182 -5.47 14.75 -1.76
N ASN A 183 -5.63 15.66 -2.68
CA ASN A 183 -6.90 15.94 -3.33
C ASN A 183 -7.44 14.67 -4.03
N CYS A 184 -8.69 14.28 -3.70
CA CYS A 184 -9.28 13.02 -4.16
C CYS A 184 -9.44 12.97 -5.69
N GLU A 185 -9.73 14.09 -6.35
CA GLU A 185 -9.84 14.13 -7.81
C GLU A 185 -8.48 14.02 -8.49
N SER A 186 -7.42 14.61 -7.91
CA SER A 186 -6.06 14.44 -8.40
C SER A 186 -5.58 12.99 -8.29
N TYR A 187 -5.95 12.28 -7.22
CA TYR A 187 -5.70 10.85 -7.04
C TYR A 187 -6.33 10.02 -8.17
N LYS A 188 -7.62 10.22 -8.45
CA LYS A 188 -8.32 9.52 -9.54
C LYS A 188 -7.66 9.81 -10.90
N LYS A 189 -7.40 11.10 -11.18
CA LYS A 189 -6.74 11.55 -12.40
C LYS A 189 -5.34 10.97 -12.57
N ALA A 190 -4.59 10.84 -11.47
CA ALA A 190 -3.26 10.24 -11.50
C ALA A 190 -3.31 8.77 -11.93
N ILE A 191 -4.27 7.99 -11.41
CA ILE A 191 -4.48 6.59 -11.81
C ILE A 191 -4.90 6.49 -13.28
N GLU A 192 -5.82 7.35 -13.74
CA GLU A 192 -6.32 7.35 -15.12
C GLU A 192 -5.23 7.68 -16.15
N LYS A 193 -4.22 8.46 -15.78
CA LYS A 193 -3.07 8.79 -16.65
C LYS A 193 -2.08 7.63 -16.83
N VAL A 194 -2.07 6.67 -15.92
CA VAL A 194 -1.21 5.49 -16.07
C VAL A 194 -1.73 4.64 -17.24
N PRO A 195 -0.85 4.06 -18.07
CA PRO A 195 -1.27 3.19 -19.15
C PRO A 195 -2.22 2.09 -18.65
N LYS A 196 -3.29 1.86 -19.41
CA LYS A 196 -4.39 0.97 -19.02
C LYS A 196 -3.89 -0.40 -18.58
N GLY A 197 -4.31 -0.82 -17.39
CA GLY A 197 -3.95 -2.11 -16.81
C GLY A 197 -2.58 -2.17 -16.14
N GLN A 198 -1.88 -1.04 -16.00
CA GLN A 198 -0.58 -0.98 -15.33
C GLN A 198 -0.63 -0.35 -13.92
N ALA A 199 -1.76 0.18 -13.50
CA ALA A 199 -2.00 0.63 -12.13
C ALA A 199 -3.31 0.07 -11.59
N ILE A 200 -3.37 -0.19 -10.30
CA ILE A 200 -4.54 -0.72 -9.60
C ILE A 200 -4.72 0.07 -8.31
N GLY A 201 -5.86 0.75 -8.16
CA GLY A 201 -6.26 1.36 -6.90
C GLY A 201 -6.56 0.29 -5.84
N PHE A 202 -6.15 0.56 -4.62
CA PHE A 202 -6.27 -0.37 -3.51
C PHE A 202 -6.59 0.44 -2.25
N MET A 203 -7.61 0.08 -1.49
CA MET A 203 -8.02 0.86 -0.32
C MET A 203 -8.14 -0.01 0.93
N PRO A 204 -7.65 0.45 2.09
CA PRO A 204 -8.05 -0.10 3.36
C PRO A 204 -9.56 0.11 3.54
N TYR A 205 -10.25 -0.89 4.09
CA TYR A 205 -11.70 -0.78 4.34
C TYR A 205 -12.01 -0.65 5.83
N ASP A 206 -11.76 -1.70 6.61
CA ASP A 206 -12.03 -1.77 8.06
C ASP A 206 -10.74 -2.01 8.87
N THR A 207 -9.61 -1.63 8.31
CA THR A 207 -8.33 -1.46 8.96
C THR A 207 -8.15 0.00 9.37
N SER A 208 -7.04 0.36 10.02
CA SER A 208 -6.77 1.74 10.43
C SER A 208 -6.88 2.71 9.24
N ASP A 209 -7.51 3.86 9.45
CA ASP A 209 -7.66 4.91 8.42
C ASP A 209 -8.36 4.41 7.13
N GLY A 210 -9.30 3.46 7.26
CA GLY A 210 -10.00 2.83 6.16
C GLY A 210 -11.30 3.51 5.73
N LEU A 211 -11.81 3.12 4.56
CA LEU A 211 -13.01 3.71 3.96
C LEU A 211 -14.29 3.50 4.81
N ALA A 212 -14.34 2.49 5.68
CA ALA A 212 -15.46 2.25 6.59
C ALA A 212 -15.64 3.37 7.64
N GLU A 213 -14.61 4.18 7.89
CA GLU A 213 -14.66 5.32 8.81
C GLU A 213 -15.37 6.54 8.20
N VAL A 214 -15.56 6.57 6.89
CA VAL A 214 -16.35 7.61 6.23
C VAL A 214 -17.83 7.42 6.58
N LYS A 215 -18.47 8.46 7.09
CA LYS A 215 -19.91 8.47 7.37
C LYS A 215 -20.71 8.43 6.05
N TRP A 216 -20.85 7.25 5.50
CA TRP A 216 -21.40 7.04 4.17
C TRP A 216 -22.85 7.56 4.01
N GLN A 217 -23.64 7.60 5.09
CA GLN A 217 -25.00 8.17 5.06
C GLN A 217 -24.99 9.69 4.82
N GLU A 218 -23.97 10.38 5.31
CA GLU A 218 -23.81 11.84 5.15
C GLU A 218 -23.06 12.18 3.88
N HIS A 219 -22.12 11.31 3.45
CA HIS A 219 -21.17 11.53 2.35
C HIS A 219 -21.26 10.43 1.29
N TYR A 220 -22.49 10.07 0.92
CA TYR A 220 -22.78 8.91 0.08
C TYR A 220 -22.08 8.93 -1.28
N ALA A 221 -22.09 10.05 -1.98
CA ALA A 221 -21.45 10.17 -3.30
C ALA A 221 -19.92 9.99 -3.22
N PHE A 222 -19.29 10.60 -2.21
CA PHE A 222 -17.85 10.45 -1.96
C PHE A 222 -17.50 8.99 -1.67
N PHE A 223 -18.22 8.38 -0.70
CA PHE A 223 -18.02 6.97 -0.33
C PHE A 223 -18.17 6.05 -1.55
N LEU A 224 -19.29 6.14 -2.28
CA LEU A 224 -19.55 5.29 -3.45
C LEU A 224 -18.52 5.50 -4.56
N GLY A 225 -18.04 6.72 -4.76
CA GLY A 225 -17.03 7.02 -5.75
C GLY A 225 -15.77 6.20 -5.55
N LEU A 226 -15.25 6.12 -4.32
CA LEU A 226 -14.09 5.32 -3.97
C LEU A 226 -14.42 3.82 -3.87
N PHE A 227 -15.56 3.48 -3.27
CA PHE A 227 -15.99 2.10 -3.05
C PHE A 227 -16.18 1.33 -4.37
N ARG A 228 -16.74 1.99 -5.39
CA ARG A 228 -16.94 1.37 -6.71
C ARG A 228 -15.70 1.35 -7.57
N SER A 229 -14.86 2.38 -7.50
CA SER A 229 -13.68 2.50 -8.36
C SER A 229 -12.51 1.61 -7.94
N SER A 230 -12.40 1.26 -6.64
CA SER A 230 -11.30 0.45 -6.14
C SER A 230 -11.49 -1.03 -6.43
N PRO A 231 -10.59 -1.70 -7.17
CA PRO A 231 -10.70 -3.13 -7.45
C PRO A 231 -10.27 -4.03 -6.29
N ILE A 232 -9.48 -3.50 -5.35
CA ILE A 232 -8.94 -4.23 -4.20
C ILE A 232 -9.32 -3.50 -2.91
N PHE A 233 -9.69 -4.27 -1.88
CA PHE A 233 -9.88 -3.75 -0.53
C PHE A 233 -9.06 -4.54 0.49
N GLU A 234 -8.47 -3.83 1.45
CA GLU A 234 -7.85 -4.45 2.61
C GLU A 234 -8.86 -4.61 3.74
N THR A 235 -9.00 -5.84 4.23
CA THR A 235 -9.85 -6.19 5.37
C THR A 235 -9.27 -7.36 6.13
N ARG A 236 -9.45 -7.34 7.45
CA ARG A 236 -9.10 -8.47 8.32
C ARG A 236 -10.36 -9.21 8.80
N ASN A 237 -11.54 -8.71 8.46
CA ASN A 237 -12.84 -9.29 8.81
C ASN A 237 -13.27 -10.31 7.74
N ILE A 238 -13.47 -11.57 8.15
CA ILE A 238 -13.78 -12.67 7.22
C ILE A 238 -15.16 -12.49 6.57
N ASP A 239 -16.18 -12.00 7.30
CA ASP A 239 -17.50 -11.77 6.73
C ASP A 239 -17.49 -10.62 5.72
N ARG A 240 -16.65 -9.59 5.95
CA ARG A 240 -16.39 -8.52 4.96
C ARG A 240 -15.67 -9.07 3.74
N ARG A 241 -14.61 -9.87 3.94
CA ARG A 241 -13.93 -10.55 2.83
C ARG A 241 -14.93 -11.33 1.99
N CYS A 242 -15.78 -12.16 2.62
CA CYS A 242 -16.81 -12.92 1.90
C CYS A 242 -17.76 -12.00 1.13
N ALA A 243 -18.23 -10.92 1.75
CA ALA A 243 -19.08 -9.96 1.06
C ALA A 243 -18.39 -9.27 -0.11
N PHE A 244 -17.10 -8.90 -0.01
CA PHE A 244 -16.37 -8.30 -1.13
C PHE A 244 -16.28 -9.21 -2.35
N VAL A 245 -16.07 -10.50 -2.14
CA VAL A 245 -15.97 -11.48 -3.25
C VAL A 245 -17.33 -12.00 -3.73
N GLY A 246 -18.44 -11.56 -3.13
CA GLY A 246 -19.80 -11.94 -3.53
C GLY A 246 -20.35 -13.18 -2.82
N ASP A 247 -19.75 -13.61 -1.70
CA ASP A 247 -20.19 -14.79 -0.94
C ASP A 247 -21.06 -14.37 0.26
N GLU A 248 -22.32 -14.81 0.28
CA GLU A 248 -23.20 -14.65 1.44
C GLU A 248 -22.86 -15.68 2.52
N THR A 249 -22.79 -15.24 3.78
CA THR A 249 -22.49 -16.06 4.95
C THR A 249 -23.49 -15.77 6.07
N PRO A 250 -23.66 -16.64 7.08
CA PRO A 250 -24.47 -16.31 8.24
C PRO A 250 -24.05 -15.00 8.94
N GLY A 251 -22.75 -14.67 8.92
CA GLY A 251 -22.20 -13.47 9.56
C GLY A 251 -22.50 -12.18 8.79
N ASN A 252 -22.69 -12.25 7.45
CA ASN A 252 -22.95 -11.06 6.64
C ASN A 252 -24.40 -10.98 6.10
N ALA A 253 -25.24 -11.99 6.25
CA ALA A 253 -26.56 -12.12 5.64
C ALA A 253 -27.47 -10.90 5.87
N LYS A 254 -27.41 -10.27 7.04
CA LYS A 254 -28.26 -9.13 7.39
C LYS A 254 -28.00 -7.89 6.54
N TRP A 255 -26.75 -7.71 6.05
CA TRP A 255 -26.31 -6.52 5.33
C TRP A 255 -25.76 -6.84 3.92
N PHE A 256 -25.64 -8.11 3.55
CA PHE A 256 -25.04 -8.57 2.29
C PHE A 256 -25.66 -7.91 1.06
N LYS A 257 -27.01 -7.95 0.93
CA LYS A 257 -27.71 -7.41 -0.24
C LYS A 257 -27.48 -5.90 -0.42
N SER A 258 -27.54 -5.12 0.65
CA SER A 258 -27.28 -3.68 0.59
C SER A 258 -25.81 -3.39 0.26
N PHE A 259 -24.88 -4.17 0.81
CA PHE A 259 -23.46 -4.08 0.53
C PHE A 259 -23.18 -4.38 -0.95
N GLN A 260 -23.72 -5.48 -1.51
CA GLN A 260 -23.56 -5.82 -2.93
C GLN A 260 -24.14 -4.75 -3.85
N SER A 261 -25.29 -4.20 -3.53
CA SER A 261 -25.88 -3.10 -4.29
C SER A 261 -25.00 -1.84 -4.32
N ALA A 262 -24.36 -1.52 -3.20
CA ALA A 262 -23.42 -0.40 -3.12
C ALA A 262 -22.11 -0.71 -3.86
N LEU A 263 -21.58 -1.94 -3.72
CA LEU A 263 -20.32 -2.38 -4.31
C LEU A 263 -20.39 -2.44 -5.85
N GLY A 264 -21.51 -2.91 -6.38
CA GLY A 264 -21.77 -3.03 -7.81
C GLY A 264 -21.30 -4.35 -8.43
N PHE A 265 -20.09 -4.81 -8.10
CA PHE A 265 -19.53 -6.08 -8.55
C PHE A 265 -18.46 -6.59 -7.57
N PRO A 266 -18.19 -7.91 -7.55
CA PRO A 266 -17.22 -8.49 -6.64
C PRO A 266 -15.83 -7.85 -6.75
N LYS A 267 -15.17 -7.69 -5.62
CA LYS A 267 -13.83 -7.09 -5.49
C LYS A 267 -12.86 -8.06 -4.85
N LEU A 268 -11.59 -7.93 -5.17
CA LEU A 268 -10.55 -8.67 -4.48
C LEU A 268 -10.41 -8.14 -3.05
N ALA A 269 -10.49 -9.03 -2.07
CA ALA A 269 -10.23 -8.70 -0.68
C ALA A 269 -8.91 -9.32 -0.23
N VAL A 270 -8.05 -8.53 0.39
CA VAL A 270 -6.73 -8.92 0.87
C VAL A 270 -6.54 -8.48 2.32
N SER A 271 -5.56 -9.05 3.00
CA SER A 271 -5.00 -8.55 4.24
C SER A 271 -3.51 -8.30 4.02
N GLY A 272 -2.96 -7.23 4.55
CA GLY A 272 -1.54 -6.92 4.52
C GLY A 272 -0.89 -7.10 5.88
N SER A 273 0.43 -7.28 5.92
CA SER A 273 1.17 -7.21 7.17
C SER A 273 1.27 -5.77 7.68
N ASP A 274 1.28 -4.81 6.76
CA ASP A 274 1.57 -3.42 7.08
C ASP A 274 2.92 -3.32 7.82
N ALA A 275 3.92 -3.98 7.22
CA ALA A 275 5.22 -4.18 7.84
C ALA A 275 6.06 -2.91 7.80
N HIS A 276 6.52 -2.48 8.98
CA HIS A 276 7.40 -1.32 9.15
C HIS A 276 8.82 -1.70 9.63
N CYS A 277 9.15 -3.00 9.64
CA CYS A 277 10.46 -3.53 9.96
C CYS A 277 10.77 -4.72 9.05
N PHE A 278 12.04 -5.08 8.91
CA PHE A 278 12.44 -6.30 8.19
C PHE A 278 11.99 -7.55 8.95
N VAL A 279 12.21 -7.56 10.25
CA VAL A 279 11.82 -8.66 11.15
C VAL A 279 10.98 -8.08 12.28
N GLY A 280 9.80 -8.65 12.50
CA GLY A 280 8.86 -8.18 13.50
C GLY A 280 9.39 -8.35 14.94
N GLN A 281 8.98 -7.45 15.81
CA GLN A 281 9.21 -7.56 17.24
C GLN A 281 7.98 -8.14 17.90
N SER A 282 8.15 -9.25 18.65
CA SER A 282 7.06 -9.93 19.33
C SER A 282 6.28 -8.98 20.25
N GLY A 283 4.96 -8.93 20.07
CA GLY A 283 4.05 -8.15 20.91
C GLY A 283 3.87 -6.68 20.51
N ASP A 284 4.54 -6.22 19.46
CA ASP A 284 4.42 -4.84 18.96
C ASP A 284 3.75 -4.83 17.57
N ASN A 285 2.48 -4.40 17.53
CA ASN A 285 1.73 -4.33 16.27
C ASN A 285 2.25 -3.28 15.29
N ASP A 286 2.97 -2.26 15.78
CA ASP A 286 3.53 -1.20 14.94
C ASP A 286 4.91 -1.57 14.39
N LYS A 287 5.45 -2.72 14.82
CA LYS A 287 6.75 -3.25 14.39
C LYS A 287 6.64 -4.65 13.79
N ARG A 288 5.65 -4.83 12.94
CA ARG A 288 5.53 -6.07 12.15
C ARG A 288 6.62 -6.16 11.10
N GLY A 289 7.15 -7.37 10.91
CA GLY A 289 8.08 -7.71 9.85
C GLY A 289 7.37 -8.17 8.58
N TYR A 290 8.15 -8.37 7.53
CA TYR A 290 7.65 -8.84 6.26
C TYR A 290 6.95 -10.21 6.39
N GLY A 291 5.68 -10.25 5.98
CA GLY A 291 4.85 -11.45 6.07
C GLY A 291 4.26 -11.75 7.46
N ASP A 292 4.39 -10.84 8.43
CA ASP A 292 3.79 -10.97 9.76
C ASP A 292 2.32 -10.50 9.74
N PHE A 293 1.46 -11.31 9.16
CA PHE A 293 0.03 -10.98 9.06
C PHE A 293 -0.67 -10.96 10.42
N PRO A 294 -1.40 -9.87 10.76
CA PRO A 294 -2.13 -9.77 12.02
C PRO A 294 -3.11 -10.94 12.22
N SER A 295 -3.12 -11.52 13.43
CA SER A 295 -4.04 -12.58 13.80
C SER A 295 -4.09 -13.76 12.82
N SER A 296 -2.98 -14.07 12.16
CA SER A 296 -2.88 -15.13 11.13
C SER A 296 -3.87 -14.95 9.95
N LYS A 297 -4.27 -13.69 9.66
CA LYS A 297 -5.12 -13.34 8.51
C LYS A 297 -4.29 -13.22 7.24
N ILE A 298 -3.70 -14.33 6.80
CA ILE A 298 -2.81 -14.39 5.65
C ILE A 298 -3.62 -14.29 4.36
N THR A 299 -3.17 -13.46 3.44
CA THR A 299 -3.73 -13.42 2.08
C THR A 299 -3.13 -14.55 1.24
N TRP A 300 -4.01 -15.39 0.72
CA TRP A 300 -3.72 -16.43 -0.24
C TRP A 300 -4.34 -16.09 -1.58
N ILE A 301 -3.52 -16.07 -2.63
CA ILE A 301 -3.98 -15.85 -4.00
C ILE A 301 -3.60 -17.05 -4.86
N LYS A 302 -4.59 -17.58 -5.60
CA LYS A 302 -4.43 -18.68 -6.55
C LYS A 302 -4.13 -18.12 -7.94
N ALA A 303 -2.88 -17.74 -8.15
CA ALA A 303 -2.38 -17.18 -9.41
C ALA A 303 -0.86 -17.36 -9.51
N ASP A 304 -0.33 -17.18 -10.69
CA ASP A 304 1.11 -16.98 -10.86
C ASP A 304 1.54 -15.68 -10.17
N PRO A 305 2.70 -15.66 -9.52
CA PRO A 305 3.20 -14.49 -8.80
C PRO A 305 3.69 -13.41 -9.79
N THR A 306 2.75 -12.82 -10.52
CA THR A 306 2.96 -11.77 -11.53
C THR A 306 1.84 -10.74 -11.43
N PHE A 307 2.05 -9.55 -11.96
CA PHE A 307 1.00 -8.52 -12.03
C PHE A 307 -0.21 -8.99 -12.85
N LEU A 308 0.01 -9.75 -13.93
CA LEU A 308 -1.07 -10.38 -14.70
C LEU A 308 -1.86 -11.38 -13.84
N GLY A 309 -1.17 -12.17 -12.99
CA GLY A 309 -1.82 -13.07 -12.04
C GLY A 309 -2.70 -12.33 -11.02
N LEU A 310 -2.26 -11.15 -10.54
CA LEU A 310 -3.09 -10.27 -9.71
C LEU A 310 -4.33 -9.80 -10.48
N CYS A 311 -4.18 -9.36 -11.72
CA CYS A 311 -5.30 -8.97 -12.57
C CYS A 311 -6.31 -10.10 -12.79
N GLN A 312 -5.85 -11.36 -12.90
CA GLN A 312 -6.73 -12.53 -12.97
C GLN A 312 -7.49 -12.75 -11.65
N ALA A 313 -6.80 -12.61 -10.51
CA ALA A 313 -7.45 -12.73 -9.20
C ALA A 313 -8.52 -11.65 -8.97
N ILE A 314 -8.29 -10.43 -9.44
CA ILE A 314 -9.29 -9.34 -9.41
C ILE A 314 -10.55 -9.69 -10.23
N ARG A 315 -10.41 -10.39 -11.35
CA ARG A 315 -11.54 -10.79 -12.21
C ARG A 315 -12.35 -11.95 -11.64
N GLU A 316 -11.73 -12.81 -10.85
CA GLU A 316 -12.35 -14.02 -10.28
C GLU A 316 -12.07 -14.10 -8.76
N PRO A 317 -12.45 -13.06 -7.96
CA PRO A 317 -11.97 -12.93 -6.60
C PRO A 317 -12.46 -14.06 -5.66
N SER A 318 -13.67 -14.57 -5.81
CA SER A 318 -14.20 -15.66 -4.98
C SER A 318 -13.42 -16.97 -5.17
N LYS A 319 -12.95 -17.24 -6.38
CA LYS A 319 -12.23 -18.48 -6.72
C LYS A 319 -10.72 -18.38 -6.49
N ARG A 320 -10.18 -17.17 -6.45
CA ARG A 320 -8.73 -16.93 -6.48
C ARG A 320 -8.17 -16.20 -5.27
N SER A 321 -9.00 -15.78 -4.32
CA SER A 321 -8.53 -15.16 -3.07
C SER A 321 -9.10 -15.83 -1.83
N PHE A 322 -8.30 -15.85 -0.77
CA PHE A 322 -8.71 -16.34 0.53
C PHE A 322 -7.90 -15.61 1.61
N ILE A 323 -8.53 -15.37 2.77
CA ILE A 323 -7.86 -14.84 3.95
C ILE A 323 -8.01 -15.85 5.08
N GLY A 324 -6.91 -16.35 5.62
CA GLY A 324 -6.89 -17.29 6.72
C GLY A 324 -5.50 -17.85 7.02
N ALA A 325 -5.36 -18.61 8.10
CA ALA A 325 -4.06 -19.13 8.55
C ALA A 325 -3.44 -20.16 7.58
N LYS A 326 -4.29 -20.84 6.79
CA LYS A 326 -3.87 -21.84 5.80
C LYS A 326 -4.65 -21.62 4.51
N PRO A 327 -4.13 -22.03 3.35
CA PRO A 327 -4.88 -21.96 2.09
C PRO A 327 -6.12 -22.89 2.16
N PRO A 328 -7.15 -22.61 1.35
CA PRO A 328 -8.27 -23.54 1.23
C PRO A 328 -7.77 -24.95 0.88
N LYS A 329 -8.39 -25.97 1.46
CA LYS A 329 -8.17 -27.34 0.97
C LYS A 329 -8.67 -27.42 -0.46
N LEU A 330 -7.87 -28.03 -1.34
CA LEU A 330 -8.37 -28.45 -2.64
C LEU A 330 -9.45 -29.51 -2.33
N GLU A 331 -10.68 -29.26 -2.73
CA GLU A 331 -11.68 -30.33 -2.82
C GLU A 331 -11.18 -31.26 -3.93
N GLU A 332 -10.91 -32.52 -3.56
CA GLU A 332 -10.57 -33.60 -4.49
C GLU A 332 -11.81 -34.01 -5.31
#